data_7ae0497eb396d35bec80c525d5d1651f
#
_entry.id   7ae0497eb396d35bec80c525d5d1651f
#
_cell.length_a   1.000
_cell.length_b   1.000
_cell.length_c   1.000
_cell.angle_alpha   90.00
_cell.angle_beta   90.00
_cell.angle_gamma   90.00
#
_symmetry.space_group_name_H-M   'P 1'
#
loop_
_entity.id
_entity.type
_entity.pdbx_description
1 polymer ?
#
loop_
_entity_poly.entity_id
_entity_poly.type
_entity_poly.pdbx_seq_one_letter_code
_entity_poly.pdbx_strand_id
1 'polypeptide(L)'
;KTAVANDYSLLSVNIRHIDPITDAITAGLQIADGSSMQLLFNPASDQLSLKATSEYIERKRMLATRLNVNASNRGDSLTVYASAEDLYAGMLHLPGLSLTGGAKQGRVQLSAGFNDTLRKVSGLVGVRADVVDEHGPNGRIVDLRILPSHITRGSKTWQIFAHKIQIDTAQVVIDKFFVMNREQELLLDGIASRSREDSVTLRLRNFDLAPFMQVAEGLGYVVEGRTNGSATMKSVLHAGEISADILLDSLEVNDIPAPPLRLSSRWDFSRNRAGVTVTDRNKRDTLIRGFYAPSQVRYYARLDIDSLDMGLLDPMLSGVISQTEGLASAELVLQGQRRDADLTGRIHVTGLSTKVDFTQVAYSMPEAVLDVRGNRFRASNVPVFDPEGNRGRFDIDLSLQHLSNIAYDVRVAPQQMLVLNTTAQDNDFFYGKVYASGTASISGDKGAVNMDIAASTDDHSSFFMPLSNKSNISYADFVTFKEKPKVDTVDNLARR
;
A
#
# COMPACT_ATOMS: atom_id res chain seq x y z
N LYS A 1 -58.71 -34.04 -6.71
CA LYS A 1 -57.25 -33.97 -6.77
C LYS A 1 -56.92 -32.98 -7.88
N THR A 2 -56.71 -31.73 -7.50
CA THR A 2 -56.22 -30.68 -8.40
C THR A 2 -54.77 -30.99 -8.67
N ALA A 3 -54.40 -31.21 -9.93
CA ALA A 3 -53.03 -31.35 -10.34
C ALA A 3 -52.34 -30.00 -10.06
N VAL A 4 -51.42 -29.97 -9.14
CA VAL A 4 -50.52 -28.82 -8.93
C VAL A 4 -49.62 -28.78 -10.15
N ALA A 5 -49.81 -27.81 -11.03
CA ALA A 5 -48.92 -27.60 -12.14
C ALA A 5 -47.52 -27.27 -11.58
N ASN A 6 -46.53 -28.02 -12.02
CA ASN A 6 -45.12 -27.75 -11.73
C ASN A 6 -44.64 -26.54 -12.58
N ASP A 7 -45.16 -25.37 -12.31
CA ASP A 7 -44.77 -24.16 -13.04
C ASP A 7 -43.47 -23.59 -12.46
N TYR A 8 -42.40 -23.69 -13.27
CA TYR A 8 -41.12 -23.04 -13.00
C TYR A 8 -41.11 -21.66 -13.65
N SER A 9 -40.69 -20.65 -12.89
CA SER A 9 -40.36 -19.34 -13.43
C SER A 9 -38.84 -19.21 -13.60
N LEU A 10 -38.40 -18.96 -14.83
CA LEU A 10 -36.99 -18.76 -15.14
C LEU A 10 -36.79 -17.30 -15.59
N LEU A 11 -35.99 -16.55 -14.86
CA LEU A 11 -35.47 -15.26 -15.30
C LEU A 11 -34.00 -15.46 -15.71
N SER A 12 -33.67 -15.17 -16.97
CA SER A 12 -32.31 -15.19 -17.46
C SER A 12 -31.95 -13.78 -17.93
N VAL A 13 -30.87 -13.23 -17.37
CA VAL A 13 -30.33 -11.92 -17.72
C VAL A 13 -28.92 -12.13 -18.25
N ASN A 14 -28.67 -11.66 -19.47
CA ASN A 14 -27.36 -11.62 -20.08
C ASN A 14 -27.00 -10.16 -20.34
N ILE A 15 -25.92 -9.70 -19.73
CA ILE A 15 -25.48 -8.30 -19.80
C ILE A 15 -24.55 -8.17 -20.98
N ARG A 16 -24.92 -7.31 -21.95
CA ARG A 16 -24.05 -6.98 -23.08
C ARG A 16 -23.45 -5.59 -22.95
N HIS A 17 -24.20 -4.64 -22.36
CA HIS A 17 -23.74 -3.31 -22.05
C HIS A 17 -24.73 -2.66 -21.08
N ILE A 18 -24.33 -2.42 -19.83
CA ILE A 18 -25.25 -2.01 -18.76
C ILE A 18 -24.92 -0.64 -18.14
N ASP A 19 -23.77 -0.05 -18.47
CA ASP A 19 -23.29 1.18 -17.84
C ASP A 19 -24.33 2.29 -17.69
N PRO A 20 -25.18 2.58 -18.70
CA PRO A 20 -26.22 3.64 -18.56
C PRO A 20 -27.28 3.32 -17.50
N ILE A 21 -27.53 2.02 -17.25
CA ILE A 21 -28.53 1.57 -16.26
C ILE A 21 -27.92 1.54 -14.87
N THR A 22 -26.68 1.07 -14.74
CA THR A 22 -25.98 1.00 -13.45
C THR A 22 -25.71 2.38 -12.89
N ASP A 23 -25.35 3.35 -13.71
CA ASP A 23 -25.14 4.74 -13.31
C ASP A 23 -26.43 5.40 -12.80
N ALA A 24 -27.59 5.03 -13.36
CA ALA A 24 -28.91 5.54 -12.93
C ALA A 24 -29.37 4.92 -11.60
N ILE A 25 -29.02 3.65 -11.30
CA ILE A 25 -29.47 2.93 -10.12
C ILE A 25 -28.48 3.06 -8.97
N THR A 26 -27.17 2.94 -9.28
CA THR A 26 -26.10 2.92 -8.29
C THR A 26 -24.84 3.55 -8.89
N ALA A 27 -24.57 4.82 -8.54
CA ALA A 27 -23.43 5.55 -9.06
C ALA A 27 -22.10 4.79 -8.89
N GLY A 28 -21.39 4.61 -10.02
CA GLY A 28 -20.08 3.97 -10.08
C GLY A 28 -20.10 2.45 -9.89
N LEU A 29 -21.20 1.77 -10.21
CA LEU A 29 -21.23 0.31 -10.35
C LEU A 29 -20.95 -0.05 -11.81
N GLN A 30 -19.88 -0.80 -12.05
CA GLN A 30 -19.52 -1.35 -13.36
C GLN A 30 -19.61 -2.87 -13.31
N ILE A 31 -20.17 -3.47 -14.34
CA ILE A 31 -20.33 -4.93 -14.48
C ILE A 31 -19.82 -5.30 -15.87
N ALA A 32 -18.98 -6.31 -15.95
CA ALA A 32 -18.36 -6.75 -17.21
C ALA A 32 -19.40 -7.16 -18.24
N ASP A 33 -19.13 -6.82 -19.51
CA ASP A 33 -19.87 -7.36 -20.65
C ASP A 33 -19.78 -8.89 -20.67
N GLY A 34 -20.86 -9.56 -21.05
CA GLY A 34 -20.94 -11.03 -21.01
C GLY A 34 -21.32 -11.61 -19.64
N SER A 35 -21.54 -10.76 -18.63
CA SER A 35 -22.05 -11.23 -17.33
C SER A 35 -23.43 -11.85 -17.47
N SER A 36 -23.68 -12.90 -16.73
CA SER A 36 -24.94 -13.64 -16.79
C SER A 36 -25.53 -13.89 -15.40
N MET A 37 -26.85 -13.86 -15.32
CA MET A 37 -27.60 -14.23 -14.12
C MET A 37 -28.80 -15.10 -14.53
N GLN A 38 -28.99 -16.22 -13.84
CA GLN A 38 -30.14 -17.09 -13.96
C GLN A 38 -30.80 -17.24 -12.61
N LEU A 39 -32.08 -16.96 -12.55
CA LEU A 39 -32.92 -17.13 -11.38
C LEU A 39 -34.03 -18.11 -11.72
N LEU A 40 -34.05 -19.22 -11.05
CA LEU A 40 -35.10 -20.26 -11.16
C LEU A 40 -35.94 -20.26 -9.88
N PHE A 41 -37.23 -20.09 -10.02
CA PHE A 41 -38.18 -20.16 -8.92
C PHE A 41 -39.23 -21.26 -9.17
N ASN A 42 -39.45 -22.11 -8.17
CA ASN A 42 -40.51 -23.12 -8.16
C ASN A 42 -41.48 -22.84 -7.02
N PRO A 43 -42.65 -22.25 -7.32
CA PRO A 43 -43.62 -21.90 -6.29
C PRO A 43 -44.24 -23.11 -5.58
N ALA A 44 -44.28 -24.30 -6.23
CA ALA A 44 -44.85 -25.50 -5.64
C ALA A 44 -43.99 -26.10 -4.51
N SER A 45 -42.69 -25.89 -4.55
CA SER A 45 -41.71 -26.36 -3.55
C SER A 45 -41.05 -25.25 -2.77
N ASP A 46 -41.43 -23.98 -3.00
CA ASP A 46 -40.77 -22.77 -2.44
C ASP A 46 -39.25 -22.80 -2.62
N GLN A 47 -38.83 -23.20 -3.82
CA GLN A 47 -37.41 -23.30 -4.16
C GLN A 47 -36.99 -22.17 -5.06
N LEU A 48 -35.91 -21.50 -4.66
CA LEU A 48 -35.23 -20.48 -5.41
C LEU A 48 -33.79 -20.93 -5.69
N SER A 49 -33.34 -20.79 -6.93
CA SER A 49 -31.94 -21.02 -7.31
C SER A 49 -31.42 -19.85 -8.14
N LEU A 50 -30.35 -19.27 -7.70
CA LEU A 50 -29.64 -18.19 -8.37
C LEU A 50 -28.26 -18.67 -8.81
N LYS A 51 -27.90 -18.45 -10.08
CA LYS A 51 -26.54 -18.59 -10.60
C LYS A 51 -26.15 -17.28 -11.28
N ALA A 52 -24.98 -16.75 -10.96
CA ALA A 52 -24.46 -15.55 -11.60
C ALA A 52 -22.95 -15.67 -11.85
N THR A 53 -22.51 -15.17 -13.00
CA THR A 53 -21.09 -15.12 -13.36
C THR A 53 -20.76 -13.77 -13.96
N SER A 54 -19.56 -13.25 -13.65
CA SER A 54 -19.05 -12.00 -14.21
C SER A 54 -17.54 -12.03 -14.28
N GLU A 55 -16.96 -11.51 -15.35
CA GLU A 55 -15.51 -11.33 -15.46
C GLU A 55 -15.00 -10.31 -14.44
N TYR A 56 -15.76 -9.23 -14.22
CA TYR A 56 -15.51 -8.31 -13.11
C TYR A 56 -16.79 -7.59 -12.68
N ILE A 57 -16.80 -7.21 -11.41
CA ILE A 57 -17.74 -6.22 -10.84
C ILE A 57 -16.92 -5.21 -10.07
N GLU A 58 -17.05 -3.95 -10.45
CA GLU A 58 -16.37 -2.83 -9.79
C GLU A 58 -17.38 -1.85 -9.20
N ARG A 59 -17.12 -1.37 -7.99
CA ARG A 59 -17.85 -0.28 -7.35
C ARG A 59 -16.97 0.52 -6.42
N LYS A 60 -16.70 1.80 -6.74
CA LYS A 60 -15.85 2.69 -5.93
C LYS A 60 -14.43 2.11 -5.75
N ARG A 61 -14.13 1.56 -4.56
CA ARG A 61 -12.84 0.97 -4.18
C ARG A 61 -12.93 -0.55 -4.04
N MET A 62 -13.97 -1.16 -4.58
CA MET A 62 -14.16 -2.62 -4.56
C MET A 62 -14.16 -3.12 -5.99
N LEU A 63 -13.32 -4.10 -6.26
CA LEU A 63 -13.26 -4.83 -7.53
C LEU A 63 -13.21 -6.32 -7.23
N ALA A 64 -14.12 -7.09 -7.81
CA ALA A 64 -14.06 -8.55 -7.83
C ALA A 64 -13.87 -9.03 -9.27
N THR A 65 -12.92 -9.93 -9.49
CA THR A 65 -12.64 -10.52 -10.81
C THR A 65 -13.02 -11.98 -10.87
N ARG A 66 -13.46 -12.46 -12.03
CA ARG A 66 -13.94 -13.82 -12.30
C ARG A 66 -14.91 -14.33 -11.23
N LEU A 67 -15.92 -13.52 -10.98
CA LEU A 67 -16.94 -13.80 -9.96
C LEU A 67 -17.86 -14.92 -10.40
N ASN A 68 -18.09 -15.88 -9.51
CA ASN A 68 -19.11 -16.92 -9.64
C ASN A 68 -19.94 -16.96 -8.35
N VAL A 69 -21.26 -16.87 -8.47
CA VAL A 69 -22.18 -16.92 -7.33
C VAL A 69 -23.25 -17.96 -7.60
N ASN A 70 -23.44 -18.87 -6.63
CA ASN A 70 -24.53 -19.82 -6.60
C ASN A 70 -25.27 -19.68 -5.27
N ALA A 71 -26.56 -19.45 -5.33
CA ALA A 71 -27.40 -19.43 -4.14
C ALA A 71 -28.66 -20.26 -4.38
N SER A 72 -29.09 -20.98 -3.36
CA SER A 72 -30.33 -21.74 -3.43
C SER A 72 -30.98 -21.83 -2.07
N ASN A 73 -32.32 -21.84 -2.03
CA ASN A 73 -33.02 -22.19 -0.84
C ASN A 73 -33.67 -23.58 -0.99
N ARG A 74 -33.87 -24.24 0.14
CA ARG A 74 -34.66 -25.45 0.28
C ARG A 74 -35.54 -25.32 1.53
N GLY A 75 -36.80 -24.98 1.34
CA GLY A 75 -37.69 -24.61 2.42
C GLY A 75 -37.17 -23.36 3.13
N ASP A 76 -37.00 -23.38 4.45
CA ASP A 76 -36.54 -22.28 5.29
C ASP A 76 -35.00 -22.11 5.33
N SER A 77 -34.25 -22.86 4.52
CA SER A 77 -32.79 -22.86 4.51
C SER A 77 -32.24 -22.27 3.22
N LEU A 78 -31.45 -21.22 3.30
CA LEU A 78 -30.68 -20.59 2.21
C LEU A 78 -29.24 -21.10 2.27
N THR A 79 -28.69 -21.49 1.12
CA THR A 79 -27.25 -21.76 0.94
C THR A 79 -26.67 -20.82 -0.13
N VAL A 80 -25.46 -20.35 0.09
CA VAL A 80 -24.74 -19.46 -0.83
C VAL A 80 -23.31 -19.97 -0.97
N TYR A 81 -22.85 -20.03 -2.20
CA TYR A 81 -21.44 -20.19 -2.56
C TYR A 81 -21.07 -19.06 -3.51
N ALA A 82 -19.98 -18.39 -3.22
CA ALA A 82 -19.40 -17.40 -4.14
C ALA A 82 -17.88 -17.61 -4.22
N SER A 83 -17.31 -17.35 -5.37
CA SER A 83 -15.86 -17.34 -5.57
C SER A 83 -15.46 -16.17 -6.46
N ALA A 84 -14.29 -15.62 -6.21
CA ALA A 84 -13.64 -14.63 -7.06
C ALA A 84 -12.15 -15.01 -7.19
N GLU A 85 -11.56 -14.73 -8.34
CA GLU A 85 -10.12 -14.89 -8.49
C GLU A 85 -9.39 -13.89 -7.63
N ASP A 86 -9.82 -12.62 -7.70
CA ASP A 86 -9.32 -11.55 -6.86
C ASP A 86 -10.46 -10.71 -6.30
N LEU A 87 -10.34 -10.30 -5.05
CA LEU A 87 -11.16 -9.26 -4.45
C LEU A 87 -10.27 -8.15 -3.92
N TYR A 88 -10.43 -6.97 -4.48
CA TYR A 88 -9.84 -5.71 -3.97
C TYR A 88 -10.90 -4.93 -3.20
N ALA A 89 -10.60 -4.53 -1.98
CA ALA A 89 -11.49 -3.73 -1.14
C ALA A 89 -10.66 -2.67 -0.39
N GLY A 90 -10.49 -1.49 -0.98
CA GLY A 90 -9.61 -0.46 -0.46
C GLY A 90 -8.14 -0.88 -0.54
N MET A 91 -7.50 -1.11 0.62
CA MET A 91 -6.13 -1.62 0.71
C MET A 91 -6.07 -3.16 0.86
N LEU A 92 -7.21 -3.81 1.02
CA LEU A 92 -7.28 -5.26 1.18
C LEU A 92 -7.30 -5.93 -0.20
N HIS A 93 -6.40 -6.89 -0.42
CA HIS A 93 -6.39 -7.77 -1.58
C HIS A 93 -6.50 -9.23 -1.13
N LEU A 94 -7.53 -9.92 -1.59
CA LEU A 94 -7.82 -11.32 -1.27
C LEU A 94 -7.88 -12.15 -2.56
N PRO A 95 -6.76 -12.70 -3.02
CA PRO A 95 -6.76 -13.60 -4.18
C PRO A 95 -7.29 -14.98 -3.81
N GLY A 96 -7.88 -15.66 -4.78
CA GLY A 96 -8.46 -16.99 -4.59
C GLY A 96 -9.58 -17.01 -3.55
N LEU A 97 -10.41 -15.94 -3.51
CA LEU A 97 -11.50 -15.82 -2.55
C LEU A 97 -12.57 -16.90 -2.80
N SER A 98 -12.95 -17.59 -1.74
CA SER A 98 -14.11 -18.47 -1.69
C SER A 98 -14.98 -18.10 -0.51
N LEU A 99 -16.28 -17.95 -0.74
CA LEU A 99 -17.27 -17.67 0.29
C LEU A 99 -18.31 -18.81 0.29
N THR A 100 -18.55 -19.40 1.44
CA THR A 100 -19.64 -20.34 1.66
C THR A 100 -20.52 -19.83 2.78
N GLY A 101 -21.82 -19.95 2.63
CA GLY A 101 -22.72 -19.48 3.65
C GLY A 101 -24.07 -20.15 3.65
N GLY A 102 -24.81 -19.95 4.71
CA GLY A 102 -26.17 -20.41 4.86
C GLY A 102 -26.96 -19.58 5.86
N ALA A 103 -28.26 -19.53 5.66
CA ALA A 103 -29.17 -18.90 6.59
C ALA A 103 -30.34 -19.85 6.89
N LYS A 104 -30.72 -20.00 8.15
CA LYS A 104 -31.84 -20.80 8.61
C LYS A 104 -32.36 -20.31 9.96
N GLN A 105 -33.68 -20.07 10.07
CA GLN A 105 -34.35 -19.77 11.34
C GLN A 105 -33.64 -18.69 12.18
N GLY A 106 -33.39 -17.51 11.59
CA GLY A 106 -32.73 -16.40 12.28
C GLY A 106 -31.22 -16.55 12.49
N ARG A 107 -30.64 -17.64 12.00
CA ARG A 107 -29.20 -17.89 12.03
C ARG A 107 -28.58 -17.71 10.66
N VAL A 108 -27.49 -17.00 10.57
CA VAL A 108 -26.64 -16.87 9.37
C VAL A 108 -25.24 -17.40 9.70
N GLN A 109 -24.69 -18.23 8.83
CA GLN A 109 -23.30 -18.67 8.92
C GLN A 109 -22.59 -18.37 7.61
N LEU A 110 -21.41 -17.78 7.71
CA LEU A 110 -20.55 -17.45 6.57
C LEU A 110 -19.14 -17.95 6.86
N SER A 111 -18.46 -18.45 5.83
CA SER A 111 -17.03 -18.79 5.89
C SER A 111 -16.37 -18.26 4.62
N ALA A 112 -15.32 -17.48 4.79
CA ALA A 112 -14.52 -16.93 3.72
C ALA A 112 -13.12 -17.52 3.77
N GLY A 113 -12.67 -18.10 2.68
CA GLY A 113 -11.30 -18.58 2.48
C GLY A 113 -10.61 -17.75 1.39
N PHE A 114 -9.30 -17.53 1.53
CA PHE A 114 -8.47 -16.89 0.52
C PHE A 114 -7.07 -17.52 0.49
N ASN A 115 -6.37 -17.42 -0.66
CA ASN A 115 -5.05 -18.01 -0.82
C ASN A 115 -4.19 -17.19 -1.79
N ASP A 116 -3.31 -16.36 -1.24
CA ASP A 116 -2.29 -15.63 -1.95
C ASP A 116 -1.01 -16.48 -2.04
N THR A 117 -0.83 -17.16 -3.17
CA THR A 117 0.34 -18.02 -3.40
C THR A 117 1.62 -17.20 -3.60
N LEU A 118 1.54 -15.97 -4.13
CA LEU A 118 2.68 -15.09 -4.37
C LEU A 118 3.26 -14.58 -3.06
N ARG A 119 2.39 -14.12 -2.15
CA ARG A 119 2.79 -13.61 -0.83
C ARG A 119 2.84 -14.70 0.25
N LYS A 120 2.52 -15.95 -0.11
CA LYS A 120 2.42 -17.08 0.82
C LYS A 120 1.50 -16.79 2.01
N VAL A 121 0.37 -16.12 1.75
CA VAL A 121 -0.65 -15.79 2.75
C VAL A 121 -1.94 -16.51 2.40
N SER A 122 -2.49 -17.24 3.35
CA SER A 122 -3.78 -17.89 3.21
C SER A 122 -4.60 -17.73 4.49
N GLY A 123 -5.91 -17.88 4.39
CA GLY A 123 -6.75 -17.78 5.58
C GLY A 123 -8.11 -18.40 5.38
N LEU A 124 -8.71 -18.76 6.50
CA LEU A 124 -10.11 -19.16 6.62
C LEU A 124 -10.72 -18.37 7.78
N VAL A 125 -11.77 -17.63 7.52
CA VAL A 125 -12.51 -16.88 8.54
C VAL A 125 -13.98 -17.29 8.47
N GLY A 126 -14.48 -17.83 9.55
CA GLY A 126 -15.86 -18.26 9.70
C GLY A 126 -16.58 -17.41 10.75
N VAL A 127 -17.81 -17.07 10.47
CA VAL A 127 -18.67 -16.27 11.35
C VAL A 127 -20.06 -16.87 11.38
N ARG A 128 -20.66 -16.91 12.57
CA ARG A 128 -22.08 -17.22 12.76
C ARG A 128 -22.77 -16.08 13.47
N ALA A 129 -23.87 -15.61 12.93
CA ALA A 129 -24.74 -14.60 13.52
C ALA A 129 -26.07 -15.25 13.89
N ASP A 130 -26.46 -15.10 15.13
CA ASP A 130 -27.75 -15.54 15.68
C ASP A 130 -28.54 -14.31 16.16
N VAL A 131 -29.78 -14.17 15.71
CA VAL A 131 -30.71 -13.16 16.29
C VAL A 131 -31.18 -13.69 17.65
N VAL A 132 -30.79 -12.99 18.71
CA VAL A 132 -31.07 -13.44 20.10
C VAL A 132 -32.22 -12.66 20.74
N ASP A 133 -32.47 -11.43 20.29
CA ASP A 133 -33.58 -10.60 20.71
C ASP A 133 -34.05 -9.72 19.55
N GLU A 134 -35.35 -9.77 19.23
CA GLU A 134 -35.93 -8.96 18.16
C GLU A 134 -36.38 -7.59 18.67
N HIS A 135 -36.54 -7.42 19.99
CA HIS A 135 -37.13 -6.24 20.66
C HIS A 135 -36.21 -5.67 21.75
N GLY A 136 -34.90 -5.80 21.61
CA GLY A 136 -33.95 -5.19 22.54
C GLY A 136 -34.07 -3.67 22.64
N PRO A 137 -33.44 -3.04 23.64
CA PRO A 137 -33.59 -1.61 23.92
C PRO A 137 -33.22 -0.69 22.74
N ASN A 138 -32.35 -1.13 21.88
CA ASN A 138 -31.93 -0.43 20.66
C ASN A 138 -32.32 -1.21 19.37
N GLY A 139 -33.41 -1.99 19.42
CA GLY A 139 -33.86 -2.82 18.30
C GLY A 139 -33.29 -4.25 18.38
N ARG A 140 -33.18 -4.90 17.22
CA ARG A 140 -32.77 -6.30 17.12
C ARG A 140 -31.32 -6.50 17.62
N ILE A 141 -31.13 -7.49 18.50
CA ILE A 141 -29.81 -7.89 19.00
C ILE A 141 -29.34 -9.14 18.25
N VAL A 142 -28.11 -9.06 17.72
CA VAL A 142 -27.45 -10.14 17.01
C VAL A 142 -26.19 -10.55 17.77
N ASP A 143 -26.10 -11.81 18.18
CA ASP A 143 -24.86 -12.42 18.66
C ASP A 143 -24.03 -12.92 17.48
N LEU A 144 -22.79 -12.48 17.42
CA LEU A 144 -21.85 -12.88 16.40
C LEU A 144 -20.77 -13.77 17.04
N ARG A 145 -20.59 -14.97 16.52
CA ARG A 145 -19.57 -15.93 16.97
C ARG A 145 -18.57 -16.18 15.88
N ILE A 146 -17.29 -16.09 16.22
CA ILE A 146 -16.20 -16.51 15.34
C ILE A 146 -16.14 -18.05 15.38
N LEU A 147 -16.25 -18.67 14.23
CA LEU A 147 -16.01 -20.10 14.05
C LEU A 147 -14.50 -20.36 13.98
N PRO A 148 -14.05 -21.63 13.98
CA PRO A 148 -12.62 -21.92 13.83
C PRO A 148 -12.02 -21.19 12.65
N SER A 149 -11.18 -20.22 12.92
CA SER A 149 -10.65 -19.26 11.95
C SER A 149 -9.15 -19.08 12.13
N HIS A 150 -8.44 -18.94 11.02
CA HIS A 150 -6.99 -18.75 11.06
C HIS A 150 -6.50 -17.99 9.83
N ILE A 151 -5.34 -17.35 9.97
CA ILE A 151 -4.56 -16.76 8.89
C ILE A 151 -3.16 -17.33 8.98
N THR A 152 -2.60 -17.76 7.86
CA THR A 152 -1.24 -18.29 7.75
C THR A 152 -0.41 -17.40 6.81
N ARG A 153 0.79 -17.01 7.23
CA ARG A 153 1.79 -16.34 6.41
C ARG A 153 3.14 -17.05 6.55
N GLY A 154 3.61 -17.67 5.48
CA GLY A 154 4.78 -18.52 5.52
C GLY A 154 4.60 -19.67 6.50
N SER A 155 5.45 -19.76 7.51
CA SER A 155 5.39 -20.79 8.57
C SER A 155 4.56 -20.40 9.79
N LYS A 156 4.06 -19.14 9.87
CA LYS A 156 3.31 -18.63 11.02
C LYS A 156 1.81 -18.73 10.78
N THR A 157 1.09 -19.27 11.75
CA THR A 157 -0.38 -19.34 11.74
C THR A 157 -0.93 -18.63 12.96
N TRP A 158 -1.82 -17.66 12.74
CA TRP A 158 -2.59 -16.97 13.78
C TRP A 158 -3.98 -17.55 13.86
N GLN A 159 -4.44 -17.84 15.06
CA GLN A 159 -5.83 -18.21 15.35
C GLN A 159 -6.65 -16.96 15.58
N ILE A 160 -7.90 -16.95 15.10
CA ILE A 160 -8.84 -15.85 15.28
C ILE A 160 -10.02 -16.40 16.09
N PHE A 161 -10.34 -15.73 17.20
CA PHE A 161 -11.51 -16.06 18.02
C PHE A 161 -11.99 -14.85 18.82
N ALA A 162 -13.22 -14.90 19.29
CA ALA A 162 -13.78 -13.91 20.20
C ALA A 162 -14.54 -14.63 21.31
N HIS A 163 -14.54 -14.03 22.51
CA HIS A 163 -15.36 -14.52 23.61
C HIS A 163 -16.83 -14.17 23.33
N LYS A 164 -17.13 -12.91 23.01
CA LYS A 164 -18.48 -12.45 22.66
C LYS A 164 -18.42 -11.24 21.75
N ILE A 165 -19.29 -11.20 20.75
CA ILE A 165 -19.55 -9.99 19.96
C ILE A 165 -21.07 -9.84 19.87
N GLN A 166 -21.60 -8.68 20.25
CA GLN A 166 -23.01 -8.34 20.08
C GLN A 166 -23.20 -7.08 19.27
N ILE A 167 -24.16 -7.09 18.41
CA ILE A 167 -24.45 -5.96 17.52
C ILE A 167 -25.92 -5.59 17.68
N ASP A 168 -26.19 -4.31 17.89
CA ASP A 168 -27.52 -3.71 17.75
C ASP A 168 -27.44 -2.46 16.85
N THR A 169 -28.52 -1.68 16.74
CA THR A 169 -28.56 -0.51 15.86
C THR A 169 -27.74 0.69 16.37
N ALA A 170 -27.33 0.68 17.64
CA ALA A 170 -26.62 1.78 18.30
C ALA A 170 -25.15 1.47 18.58
N GLN A 171 -24.81 0.18 18.75
CA GLN A 171 -23.47 -0.21 19.22
C GLN A 171 -23.05 -1.60 18.75
N VAL A 172 -21.73 -1.82 18.83
CA VAL A 172 -21.08 -3.13 18.72
C VAL A 172 -20.30 -3.36 20.01
N VAL A 173 -20.70 -4.37 20.79
CA VAL A 173 -19.97 -4.81 21.98
C VAL A 173 -19.02 -5.90 21.59
N ILE A 174 -17.73 -5.71 21.88
CA ILE A 174 -16.66 -6.67 21.58
C ILE A 174 -16.06 -7.08 22.93
N ASP A 175 -16.28 -8.32 23.33
CA ASP A 175 -15.63 -8.92 24.48
C ASP A 175 -14.52 -9.84 23.99
N LYS A 176 -13.28 -9.34 24.08
CA LYS A 176 -12.04 -10.06 23.79
C LYS A 176 -12.00 -10.77 22.45
N PHE A 177 -11.92 -9.99 21.36
CA PHE A 177 -11.58 -10.51 20.05
C PHE A 177 -10.05 -10.63 19.92
N PHE A 178 -9.57 -11.83 19.61
CA PHE A 178 -8.15 -12.16 19.51
C PHE A 178 -7.75 -12.56 18.09
N VAL A 179 -6.56 -12.09 17.69
CA VAL A 179 -5.75 -12.68 16.62
C VAL A 179 -4.39 -13.02 17.24
N MET A 180 -4.07 -14.29 17.40
CA MET A 180 -2.89 -14.69 18.15
C MET A 180 -2.24 -15.97 17.65
N ASN A 181 -0.95 -16.08 17.92
CA ASN A 181 -0.17 -17.30 17.89
C ASN A 181 0.59 -17.48 19.24
N ARG A 182 1.57 -18.37 19.29
CA ARG A 182 2.32 -18.61 20.55
C ARG A 182 3.07 -17.38 21.06
N GLU A 183 3.51 -16.49 20.16
CA GLU A 183 4.41 -15.39 20.45
C GLU A 183 3.74 -14.03 20.37
N GLN A 184 2.69 -13.93 19.55
CA GLN A 184 2.09 -12.67 19.13
C GLN A 184 0.60 -12.64 19.49
N GLU A 185 0.14 -11.48 19.90
CA GLU A 185 -1.26 -11.27 20.27
C GLU A 185 -1.73 -9.88 19.82
N LEU A 186 -2.87 -9.87 19.16
CA LEU A 186 -3.71 -8.70 18.95
C LEU A 186 -5.02 -8.95 19.69
N LEU A 187 -5.36 -8.08 20.62
CA LEU A 187 -6.61 -8.10 21.37
C LEU A 187 -7.40 -6.84 21.10
N LEU A 188 -8.64 -7.00 20.65
CA LEU A 188 -9.61 -5.91 20.52
C LEU A 188 -10.73 -6.12 21.54
N ASP A 189 -11.02 -5.09 22.34
CA ASP A 189 -11.98 -5.17 23.45
C ASP A 189 -12.68 -3.84 23.67
N GLY A 190 -13.98 -3.86 24.00
CA GLY A 190 -14.75 -2.67 24.33
C GLY A 190 -16.05 -2.50 23.58
N ILE A 191 -16.58 -1.27 23.55
CA ILE A 191 -17.85 -0.92 22.94
C ILE A 191 -17.64 0.16 21.87
N ALA A 192 -18.01 -0.17 20.64
CA ALA A 192 -18.05 0.76 19.53
C ALA A 192 -19.45 1.38 19.43
N SER A 193 -19.60 2.64 19.80
CA SER A 193 -20.83 3.41 19.75
C SER A 193 -20.60 4.86 19.31
N ARG A 194 -21.64 5.68 19.37
CA ARG A 194 -21.53 7.15 19.21
C ARG A 194 -21.20 7.87 20.51
N SER A 195 -21.30 7.19 21.65
CA SER A 195 -21.02 7.77 22.97
C SER A 195 -19.53 8.02 23.16
N ARG A 196 -19.18 9.10 23.87
CA ARG A 196 -17.81 9.39 24.30
C ARG A 196 -17.38 8.60 25.53
N GLU A 197 -18.31 8.00 26.22
CA GLU A 197 -18.04 7.13 27.38
C GLU A 197 -17.58 5.74 26.91
N ASP A 198 -18.05 5.32 25.74
CA ASP A 198 -17.70 4.05 25.15
C ASP A 198 -16.40 4.13 24.35
N SER A 199 -15.62 3.07 24.45
CA SER A 199 -14.37 2.96 23.72
C SER A 199 -14.07 1.54 23.29
N VAL A 200 -13.31 1.42 22.20
CA VAL A 200 -12.69 0.18 21.77
C VAL A 200 -11.19 0.33 21.94
N THR A 201 -10.57 -0.64 22.60
CA THR A 201 -9.12 -0.71 22.84
C THR A 201 -8.52 -1.86 22.07
N LEU A 202 -7.53 -1.53 21.24
CA LEU A 202 -6.61 -2.47 20.60
C LEU A 202 -5.38 -2.60 21.49
N ARG A 203 -4.98 -3.83 21.83
CA ARG A 203 -3.70 -4.14 22.47
C ARG A 203 -2.87 -5.04 21.58
N LEU A 204 -1.59 -4.72 21.47
CA LEU A 204 -0.61 -5.46 20.68
C LEU A 204 0.49 -5.98 21.60
N ARG A 205 0.81 -7.25 21.47
CA ARG A 205 1.92 -7.87 22.18
C ARG A 205 2.79 -8.63 21.21
N ASN A 206 4.04 -8.17 21.07
CA ASN A 206 5.06 -8.76 20.20
C ASN A 206 4.55 -8.99 18.75
N PHE A 207 3.67 -8.11 18.27
CA PHE A 207 2.98 -8.29 17.00
C PHE A 207 3.86 -7.83 15.85
N ASP A 208 3.87 -8.58 14.74
CA ASP A 208 4.67 -8.30 13.56
C ASP A 208 4.10 -7.09 12.77
N LEU A 209 4.97 -6.15 12.39
CA LEU A 209 4.59 -4.95 11.65
C LEU A 209 4.32 -5.24 10.17
N ALA A 210 5.00 -6.22 9.59
CA ALA A 210 4.98 -6.47 8.15
C ALA A 210 3.57 -6.56 7.54
N PRO A 211 2.54 -7.17 8.19
CA PRO A 211 1.18 -7.20 7.64
C PRO A 211 0.54 -5.84 7.44
N PHE A 212 1.00 -4.80 8.16
CA PHE A 212 0.45 -3.44 8.09
C PHE A 212 1.23 -2.52 7.15
N MET A 213 2.40 -2.95 6.65
CA MET A 213 3.32 -2.12 5.88
C MET A 213 3.19 -2.29 4.36
N GLN A 214 2.09 -2.86 3.86
CA GLN A 214 1.86 -3.07 2.41
C GLN A 214 1.98 -1.79 1.57
N VAL A 215 1.64 -0.63 2.14
CA VAL A 215 1.81 0.65 1.45
C VAL A 215 3.29 0.98 1.25
N ALA A 216 4.14 0.67 2.23
CA ALA A 216 5.58 0.85 2.13
C ALA A 216 6.20 -0.12 1.11
N GLU A 217 5.71 -1.37 1.03
CA GLU A 217 6.11 -2.35 0.02
C GLU A 217 5.85 -1.83 -1.40
N GLY A 218 4.71 -1.16 -1.63
CA GLY A 218 4.37 -0.52 -2.91
C GLY A 218 5.31 0.62 -3.32
N LEU A 219 6.10 1.16 -2.38
CA LEU A 219 7.12 2.18 -2.59
C LEU A 219 8.55 1.60 -2.62
N GLY A 220 8.69 0.27 -2.57
CA GLY A 220 9.99 -0.42 -2.56
C GLY A 220 10.61 -0.58 -1.16
N TYR A 221 9.83 -0.33 -0.08
CA TYR A 221 10.33 -0.48 1.29
C TYR A 221 9.76 -1.73 1.96
N VAL A 222 10.64 -2.63 2.36
CA VAL A 222 10.33 -3.74 3.25
C VAL A 222 10.55 -3.27 4.69
N VAL A 223 9.48 -3.15 5.47
CA VAL A 223 9.54 -2.72 6.88
C VAL A 223 9.24 -3.91 7.77
N GLU A 224 10.21 -4.30 8.55
CA GLU A 224 10.10 -5.37 9.53
C GLU A 224 10.24 -4.82 10.95
N GLY A 225 9.68 -5.52 11.91
CA GLY A 225 9.78 -5.12 13.32
C GLY A 225 8.67 -5.72 14.16
N ARG A 226 8.76 -5.44 15.46
CA ARG A 226 7.79 -5.90 16.43
C ARG A 226 7.14 -4.74 17.13
N THR A 227 5.84 -4.87 17.37
CA THR A 227 5.07 -3.82 18.03
C THR A 227 4.42 -4.31 19.30
N ASN A 228 4.47 -3.44 20.31
CA ASN A 228 3.84 -3.61 21.61
C ASN A 228 3.08 -2.33 21.95
N GLY A 229 2.00 -2.44 22.74
CA GLY A 229 1.29 -1.25 23.21
C GLY A 229 -0.19 -1.30 23.00
N SER A 230 -0.83 -0.14 23.02
CA SER A 230 -2.28 -0.04 22.88
C SER A 230 -2.72 1.22 22.15
N ALA A 231 -3.87 1.10 21.50
CA ALA A 231 -4.60 2.23 20.94
C ALA A 231 -6.06 2.16 21.40
N THR A 232 -6.60 3.28 21.82
CA THR A 232 -8.01 3.39 22.27
C THR A 232 -8.71 4.41 21.40
N MET A 233 -9.86 4.03 20.86
CA MET A 233 -10.74 4.90 20.10
C MET A 233 -12.06 5.04 20.83
N LYS A 234 -12.46 6.29 21.13
CA LYS A 234 -13.78 6.63 21.68
C LYS A 234 -14.72 7.11 20.59
N SER A 235 -16.02 7.02 20.86
CA SER A 235 -17.04 7.49 19.91
C SER A 235 -16.83 6.97 18.48
N VAL A 236 -16.55 5.67 18.35
CA VAL A 236 -16.11 4.99 17.10
C VAL A 236 -17.06 5.26 15.94
N LEU A 237 -18.37 5.28 16.20
CA LEU A 237 -19.41 5.46 15.18
C LEU A 237 -19.77 6.93 14.90
N HIS A 238 -19.00 7.90 15.43
CA HIS A 238 -19.25 9.33 15.22
C HIS A 238 -17.97 10.10 14.87
N ALA A 239 -17.15 10.48 15.86
CA ALA A 239 -16.00 11.37 15.68
C ALA A 239 -14.63 10.65 15.67
N GLY A 240 -14.57 9.47 16.28
CA GLY A 240 -13.35 8.65 16.30
C GLY A 240 -12.18 9.30 17.05
N GLU A 241 -12.31 9.53 18.35
CA GLU A 241 -11.28 10.13 19.20
C GLU A 241 -10.20 9.11 19.53
N ILE A 242 -9.00 9.25 18.97
CA ILE A 242 -7.94 8.26 19.04
C ILE A 242 -6.86 8.66 20.05
N SER A 243 -6.47 7.72 20.92
CA SER A 243 -5.28 7.79 21.75
C SER A 243 -4.47 6.51 21.55
N ALA A 244 -3.16 6.62 21.44
CA ALA A 244 -2.30 5.47 21.23
C ALA A 244 -0.97 5.64 21.98
N ASP A 245 -0.41 4.50 22.40
CA ASP A 245 0.95 4.39 22.92
C ASP A 245 1.52 3.06 22.42
N ILE A 246 2.30 3.13 21.35
CA ILE A 246 2.81 2.00 20.58
C ILE A 246 4.34 2.03 20.62
N LEU A 247 4.94 0.92 20.98
CA LEU A 247 6.37 0.70 20.96
C LEU A 247 6.71 -0.12 19.71
N LEU A 248 7.71 0.31 18.98
CA LEU A 248 8.27 -0.36 17.81
C LEU A 248 9.67 -0.82 18.16
N ASP A 249 9.88 -2.13 18.18
CA ASP A 249 11.14 -2.77 18.55
C ASP A 249 11.67 -3.58 17.35
N SER A 250 13.00 -3.77 17.29
CA SER A 250 13.67 -4.50 16.21
C SER A 250 13.21 -4.03 14.83
N LEU A 251 13.16 -2.70 14.66
CA LEU A 251 12.73 -2.08 13.44
C LEU A 251 13.85 -2.13 12.40
N GLU A 252 13.55 -2.66 11.23
CA GLU A 252 14.44 -2.71 10.07
C GLU A 252 13.67 -2.22 8.84
N VAL A 253 14.37 -1.46 8.01
CA VAL A 253 13.83 -0.96 6.72
C VAL A 253 14.82 -1.36 5.63
N ASN A 254 14.45 -2.30 4.76
CA ASN A 254 15.33 -2.89 3.74
C ASN A 254 16.65 -3.39 4.33
N ASP A 255 16.59 -4.19 5.39
CA ASP A 255 17.73 -4.74 6.14
C ASP A 255 18.58 -3.67 6.87
N ILE A 256 18.19 -2.39 6.85
CA ILE A 256 18.86 -1.31 7.59
C ILE A 256 18.22 -1.19 8.97
N PRO A 257 18.97 -1.42 10.06
CA PRO A 257 18.44 -1.31 11.40
C PRO A 257 18.03 0.14 11.74
N ALA A 258 16.85 0.30 12.30
CA ALA A 258 16.37 1.58 12.82
C ALA A 258 16.29 1.54 14.37
N PRO A 259 16.38 2.70 15.05
CA PRO A 259 16.26 2.73 16.49
C PRO A 259 14.87 2.28 16.95
N PRO A 260 14.75 1.75 18.18
CA PRO A 260 13.45 1.46 18.74
C PRO A 260 12.65 2.74 18.96
N LEU A 261 11.42 2.78 18.46
CA LEU A 261 10.59 3.98 18.46
C LEU A 261 9.41 3.84 19.43
N ARG A 262 8.94 4.97 19.94
CA ARG A 262 7.65 5.09 20.62
C ARG A 262 6.77 6.06 19.86
N LEU A 263 5.64 5.58 19.37
CA LEU A 263 4.58 6.38 18.79
C LEU A 263 3.53 6.62 19.86
N SER A 264 3.29 7.87 20.23
CA SER A 264 2.22 8.27 21.13
C SER A 264 1.25 9.23 20.42
N SER A 265 -0.04 9.01 20.65
CA SER A 265 -1.09 9.89 20.15
C SER A 265 -2.06 10.21 21.27
N ARG A 266 -2.52 11.47 21.32
CA ARG A 266 -3.54 11.94 22.26
C ARG A 266 -4.52 12.84 21.56
N TRP A 267 -5.80 12.60 21.82
CA TRP A 267 -6.88 13.43 21.29
C TRP A 267 -6.96 14.78 22.03
N ASP A 268 -6.98 15.88 21.27
CA ASP A 268 -7.22 17.24 21.77
C ASP A 268 -8.67 17.64 21.45
N PHE A 269 -9.53 17.55 22.44
CA PHE A 269 -10.96 17.86 22.33
C PHE A 269 -11.22 19.33 21.95
N SER A 270 -10.37 20.25 22.41
CA SER A 270 -10.56 21.68 22.18
C SER A 270 -10.31 22.05 20.72
N ARG A 271 -9.42 21.31 20.05
CA ARG A 271 -9.02 21.55 18.66
C ARG A 271 -9.53 20.48 17.69
N ASN A 272 -10.24 19.47 18.19
CA ASN A 272 -10.77 18.33 17.41
C ASN A 272 -9.72 17.67 16.53
N ARG A 273 -8.57 17.31 17.12
CA ARG A 273 -7.43 16.71 16.44
C ARG A 273 -6.65 15.74 17.32
N ALA A 274 -5.99 14.77 16.69
CA ALA A 274 -5.05 13.90 17.36
C ALA A 274 -3.65 14.54 17.33
N GLY A 275 -3.06 14.79 18.49
CA GLY A 275 -1.62 15.07 18.59
C GLY A 275 -0.83 13.77 18.41
N VAL A 276 0.26 13.81 17.65
CA VAL A 276 1.12 12.65 17.37
C VAL A 276 2.55 13.00 17.72
N THR A 277 3.24 12.08 18.38
CA THR A 277 4.67 12.20 18.71
C THR A 277 5.35 10.85 18.45
N VAL A 278 6.48 10.89 17.76
CA VAL A 278 7.38 9.73 17.58
C VAL A 278 8.70 10.07 18.26
N THR A 279 9.15 9.19 19.13
CA THR A 279 10.35 9.38 19.95
C THR A 279 11.30 8.21 19.76
N ASP A 280 12.58 8.48 19.57
CA ASP A 280 13.66 7.50 19.70
C ASP A 280 13.78 7.11 21.17
N ARG A 281 13.64 5.82 21.48
CA ARG A 281 13.68 5.32 22.85
C ARG A 281 15.10 5.24 23.42
N ASN A 282 16.12 5.15 22.56
CA ASN A 282 17.51 5.09 23.00
C ASN A 282 18.01 6.49 23.39
N LYS A 283 17.84 7.47 22.50
CA LYS A 283 18.26 8.86 22.70
C LYS A 283 17.25 9.66 23.52
N ARG A 284 15.98 9.24 23.58
CA ARG A 284 14.83 9.95 24.17
C ARG A 284 14.48 11.25 23.43
N ASP A 285 14.94 11.38 22.20
CA ASP A 285 14.68 12.54 21.35
C ASP A 285 13.36 12.39 20.60
N THR A 286 12.69 13.50 20.37
CA THR A 286 11.45 13.54 19.61
C THR A 286 11.79 13.73 18.15
N LEU A 287 11.61 12.66 17.36
CA LEU A 287 11.87 12.66 15.91
C LEU A 287 10.75 13.33 15.12
N ILE A 288 9.49 13.11 15.56
CA ILE A 288 8.31 13.66 14.90
C ILE A 288 7.35 14.21 15.96
N ARG A 289 6.88 15.43 15.74
CA ARG A 289 5.80 16.02 16.53
C ARG A 289 4.81 16.72 15.63
N GLY A 290 3.53 16.35 15.75
CA GLY A 290 2.52 16.90 14.86
C GLY A 290 1.11 16.67 15.34
N PHE A 291 0.16 16.87 14.42
CA PHE A 291 -1.25 16.56 14.64
C PHE A 291 -1.94 16.13 13.34
N TYR A 292 -3.03 15.41 13.50
CA TYR A 292 -3.99 15.07 12.45
C TYR A 292 -5.41 15.44 12.86
N ALA A 293 -6.12 16.19 12.01
CA ALA A 293 -7.52 16.59 12.21
C ALA A 293 -8.40 15.89 11.17
N PRO A 294 -9.06 14.76 11.52
CA PRO A 294 -9.81 13.93 10.57
C PRO A 294 -10.97 14.66 9.88
N SER A 295 -11.68 15.52 10.59
CA SER A 295 -12.83 16.27 10.06
C SER A 295 -12.47 17.22 8.91
N GLN A 296 -11.25 17.73 8.90
CA GLN A 296 -10.73 18.64 7.88
C GLN A 296 -9.72 17.96 6.95
N VAL A 297 -9.34 16.72 7.23
CA VAL A 297 -8.23 16.00 6.58
C VAL A 297 -6.96 16.85 6.58
N ARG A 298 -6.71 17.56 7.69
CA ARG A 298 -5.59 18.47 7.86
C ARG A 298 -4.51 17.84 8.74
N TYR A 299 -3.26 18.01 8.36
CA TYR A 299 -2.11 17.49 9.10
C TYR A 299 -0.99 18.52 9.18
N TYR A 300 -0.19 18.36 10.22
CA TYR A 300 1.05 19.09 10.46
C TYR A 300 2.02 18.16 11.16
N ALA A 301 3.26 18.13 10.74
CA ALA A 301 4.33 17.40 11.42
C ALA A 301 5.64 18.18 11.30
N ARG A 302 6.33 18.33 12.41
CA ARG A 302 7.74 18.72 12.46
C ARG A 302 8.56 17.45 12.63
N LEU A 303 9.56 17.28 11.77
CA LEU A 303 10.49 16.16 11.75
C LEU A 303 11.87 16.73 12.14
N ASP A 304 12.42 16.20 13.22
CA ASP A 304 13.76 16.52 13.72
C ASP A 304 14.54 15.20 13.75
N ILE A 305 15.30 14.90 12.71
CA ILE A 305 16.01 13.63 12.51
C ILE A 305 17.51 13.90 12.55
N ASP A 306 18.20 13.33 13.51
CA ASP A 306 19.64 13.54 13.68
C ASP A 306 20.49 12.64 12.79
N SER A 307 20.01 11.46 12.47
CA SER A 307 20.76 10.47 11.70
C SER A 307 19.84 9.55 10.95
N LEU A 308 19.85 9.64 9.64
CA LEU A 308 19.14 8.75 8.72
C LEU A 308 20.17 8.13 7.78
N ASP A 309 20.16 6.83 7.65
CA ASP A 309 21.02 6.11 6.70
C ASP A 309 20.60 6.42 5.26
N MET A 310 21.56 6.88 4.45
CA MET A 310 21.31 7.25 3.06
C MET A 310 21.06 6.03 2.16
N GLY A 311 21.43 4.83 2.56
CA GLY A 311 21.11 3.57 1.87
C GLY A 311 19.60 3.35 1.71
N LEU A 312 18.78 4.02 2.52
CA LEU A 312 17.32 4.04 2.36
C LEU A 312 16.84 4.69 1.05
N LEU A 313 17.71 5.39 0.31
CA LEU A 313 17.38 5.94 -1.01
C LEU A 313 17.46 4.91 -2.13
N ASP A 314 18.27 3.87 -2.00
CA ASP A 314 18.53 2.89 -3.07
C ASP A 314 17.26 2.25 -3.64
N PRO A 315 16.26 1.82 -2.85
CA PRO A 315 15.05 1.24 -3.40
C PRO A 315 14.20 2.24 -4.17
N MET A 316 14.19 3.51 -3.72
CA MET A 316 13.42 4.58 -4.36
C MET A 316 14.05 5.04 -5.69
N LEU A 317 15.38 4.95 -5.80
CA LEU A 317 16.18 5.38 -6.94
C LEU A 317 16.82 4.20 -7.68
N SER A 318 16.24 3.00 -7.53
CA SER A 318 16.72 1.77 -8.17
C SER A 318 16.86 1.94 -9.69
N GLY A 319 18.02 1.52 -10.23
CA GLY A 319 18.40 1.70 -11.64
C GLY A 319 18.96 3.08 -11.97
N VAL A 320 19.02 4.00 -11.01
CA VAL A 320 19.69 5.31 -11.13
C VAL A 320 20.94 5.33 -10.27
N ILE A 321 20.80 4.99 -9.00
CA ILE A 321 21.89 4.88 -8.03
C ILE A 321 21.79 3.58 -7.23
N SER A 322 22.90 3.14 -6.69
CA SER A 322 23.03 1.96 -5.84
C SER A 322 24.22 2.08 -4.89
N GLN A 323 24.29 1.20 -3.91
CA GLN A 323 25.39 1.15 -2.94
C GLN A 323 25.58 2.50 -2.23
N THR A 324 24.44 3.13 -1.84
CA THR A 324 24.47 4.42 -1.21
C THR A 324 24.82 4.29 0.28
N GLU A 325 25.83 5.00 0.71
CA GLU A 325 26.28 5.11 2.09
C GLU A 325 26.28 6.59 2.52
N GLY A 326 26.29 6.82 3.82
CA GLY A 326 26.29 8.17 4.39
C GLY A 326 25.16 8.39 5.34
N LEU A 327 25.17 9.55 5.99
CA LEU A 327 24.15 9.92 6.99
C LEU A 327 23.51 11.25 6.62
N ALA A 328 22.22 11.35 6.86
CA ALA A 328 21.49 12.61 6.76
C ALA A 328 20.90 13.02 8.11
N SER A 329 20.99 14.30 8.44
CA SER A 329 20.16 14.94 9.46
C SER A 329 19.14 15.86 8.79
N ALA A 330 17.95 16.00 9.37
CA ALA A 330 16.88 16.76 8.75
C ALA A 330 16.04 17.51 9.78
N GLU A 331 15.80 18.79 9.52
CA GLU A 331 14.80 19.59 10.20
C GLU A 331 13.74 20.00 9.18
N LEU A 332 12.60 19.31 9.19
CA LEU A 332 11.56 19.49 8.19
C LEU A 332 10.21 19.78 8.85
N VAL A 333 9.41 20.55 8.15
CA VAL A 333 8.00 20.79 8.47
C VAL A 333 7.15 20.32 7.31
N LEU A 334 6.31 19.34 7.57
CA LEU A 334 5.27 18.86 6.67
C LEU A 334 3.93 19.41 7.13
N GLN A 335 3.22 20.07 6.24
CA GLN A 335 1.87 20.54 6.50
C GLN A 335 0.99 20.36 5.28
N GLY A 336 -0.32 20.23 5.50
CA GLY A 336 -1.19 20.07 4.35
C GLY A 336 -2.65 19.79 4.70
N GLN A 337 -3.44 19.69 3.64
CA GLN A 337 -4.84 19.32 3.70
C GLN A 337 -5.16 18.37 2.53
N ARG A 338 -5.76 17.23 2.81
CA ARG A 338 -6.07 16.18 1.82
C ARG A 338 -4.79 15.69 1.12
N ARG A 339 -4.65 15.95 -0.19
CA ARG A 339 -3.48 15.55 -0.99
C ARG A 339 -2.47 16.68 -1.19
N ASP A 340 -2.81 17.90 -0.78
CA ASP A 340 -1.91 19.03 -0.89
C ASP A 340 -0.96 19.03 0.31
N ALA A 341 0.23 18.49 0.10
CA ALA A 341 1.31 18.45 1.07
C ALA A 341 2.35 19.52 0.73
N ASP A 342 2.80 20.26 1.72
CA ASP A 342 3.88 21.23 1.65
C ASP A 342 4.99 20.82 2.62
N LEU A 343 6.19 20.58 2.08
CA LEU A 343 7.38 20.21 2.84
C LEU A 343 8.40 21.35 2.76
N THR A 344 8.84 21.79 3.92
CA THR A 344 9.85 22.87 4.03
C THR A 344 10.88 22.55 5.10
N GLY A 345 12.10 23.08 4.95
CA GLY A 345 13.15 22.90 5.95
C GLY A 345 14.54 22.72 5.35
N ARG A 346 15.36 21.92 6.01
CA ARG A 346 16.76 21.68 5.60
C ARG A 346 17.14 20.23 5.89
N ILE A 347 17.95 19.68 4.97
CA ILE A 347 18.58 18.38 5.12
C ILE A 347 20.11 18.60 5.00
N HIS A 348 20.84 18.05 5.94
CA HIS A 348 22.29 18.05 5.96
C HIS A 348 22.80 16.63 5.77
N VAL A 349 23.55 16.39 4.72
CA VAL A 349 24.09 15.08 4.34
C VAL A 349 25.58 15.08 4.58
N THR A 350 26.08 14.02 5.20
CA THR A 350 27.51 13.85 5.52
C THR A 350 28.01 12.49 5.05
N GLY A 351 29.20 12.48 4.47
CA GLY A 351 29.86 11.25 4.02
C GLY A 351 29.08 10.47 2.96
N LEU A 352 28.32 11.16 2.09
CA LEU A 352 27.58 10.50 1.02
C LEU A 352 28.55 9.87 0.03
N SER A 353 28.37 8.57 -0.23
CA SER A 353 28.98 7.83 -1.32
C SER A 353 27.88 7.07 -2.03
N THR A 354 27.80 7.14 -3.35
CA THR A 354 26.81 6.44 -4.14
C THR A 354 27.32 6.09 -5.52
N LYS A 355 26.97 4.93 -6.01
CA LYS A 355 27.30 4.48 -7.37
C LYS A 355 26.20 4.89 -8.32
N VAL A 356 26.54 5.58 -9.39
CA VAL A 356 25.61 5.89 -10.48
C VAL A 356 25.58 4.68 -11.44
N ASP A 357 24.43 4.00 -11.52
CA ASP A 357 24.31 2.73 -12.24
C ASP A 357 24.61 2.85 -13.74
N PHE A 358 24.18 3.96 -14.36
CA PHE A 358 24.42 4.20 -15.79
C PHE A 358 25.91 4.34 -16.16
N THR A 359 26.68 4.97 -15.30
CA THR A 359 28.12 5.22 -15.54
C THR A 359 29.02 4.20 -14.86
N GLN A 360 28.51 3.41 -13.95
CA GLN A 360 29.23 2.46 -13.10
C GLN A 360 30.35 3.12 -12.28
N VAL A 361 30.21 4.41 -11.94
CA VAL A 361 31.18 5.19 -11.15
C VAL A 361 30.57 5.49 -9.78
N ALA A 362 31.34 5.24 -8.72
CA ALA A 362 30.99 5.64 -7.37
C ALA A 362 31.49 7.08 -7.13
N TYR A 363 30.62 7.97 -6.70
CA TYR A 363 30.96 9.34 -6.35
C TYR A 363 30.79 9.57 -4.86
N SER A 364 31.68 10.41 -4.31
CA SER A 364 31.59 10.80 -2.91
C SER A 364 31.38 12.31 -2.75
N MET A 365 30.55 12.67 -1.78
CA MET A 365 30.26 14.04 -1.37
C MET A 365 30.43 14.12 0.15
N PRO A 366 31.52 14.70 0.66
CA PRO A 366 31.80 14.76 2.10
C PRO A 366 30.70 15.46 2.89
N GLU A 367 30.12 16.51 2.31
CA GLU A 367 29.08 17.31 2.91
C GLU A 367 28.19 17.93 1.85
N ALA A 368 26.87 17.90 2.06
CA ALA A 368 25.89 18.61 1.25
C ALA A 368 24.76 19.14 2.11
N VAL A 369 24.26 20.33 1.80
CA VAL A 369 23.08 20.92 2.45
C VAL A 369 22.01 21.14 1.40
N LEU A 370 20.83 20.56 1.64
CA LEU A 370 19.66 20.74 0.79
C LEU A 370 18.66 21.65 1.49
N ASP A 371 18.38 22.78 0.88
CA ASP A 371 17.25 23.63 1.27
C ASP A 371 15.96 23.08 0.65
N VAL A 372 14.91 22.89 1.47
CA VAL A 372 13.61 22.38 1.06
C VAL A 372 12.58 23.49 1.17
N ARG A 373 11.92 23.84 0.07
CA ARG A 373 10.88 24.88 0.03
C ARG A 373 9.77 24.47 -0.93
N GLY A 374 8.55 24.28 -0.41
CA GLY A 374 7.39 23.93 -1.22
C GLY A 374 7.60 22.62 -2.01
N ASN A 375 8.06 21.56 -1.33
CA ASN A 375 8.40 20.26 -1.95
C ASN A 375 9.54 20.31 -2.99
N ARG A 376 10.35 21.37 -2.97
CA ARG A 376 11.50 21.54 -3.86
C ARG A 376 12.78 21.51 -3.04
N PHE A 377 13.67 20.61 -3.40
CA PHE A 377 14.92 20.32 -2.73
C PHE A 377 16.06 20.88 -3.58
N ARG A 378 16.89 21.73 -3.02
CA ARG A 378 17.99 22.39 -3.72
C ARG A 378 19.28 22.29 -2.95
N ALA A 379 20.33 21.86 -3.66
CA ALA A 379 21.70 22.07 -3.21
C ALA A 379 22.51 22.62 -4.39
N SER A 380 23.45 23.50 -4.10
CA SER A 380 24.27 24.15 -5.13
C SER A 380 25.73 24.16 -4.74
N ASN A 381 26.59 24.02 -5.73
CA ASN A 381 28.05 24.07 -5.58
C ASN A 381 28.61 23.02 -4.61
N VAL A 382 27.99 21.85 -4.56
CA VAL A 382 28.44 20.75 -3.71
C VAL A 382 29.70 20.13 -4.30
N PRO A 383 30.79 19.99 -3.53
CA PRO A 383 31.99 19.30 -4.02
C PRO A 383 31.71 17.81 -4.15
N VAL A 384 32.00 17.25 -5.31
CA VAL A 384 31.91 15.82 -5.62
C VAL A 384 33.28 15.30 -6.04
N PHE A 385 33.56 14.07 -5.63
CA PHE A 385 34.83 13.41 -5.91
C PHE A 385 34.57 12.04 -6.54
N ASP A 386 35.44 11.67 -7.49
CA ASP A 386 35.46 10.32 -8.05
C ASP A 386 36.30 9.37 -7.15
N PRO A 387 36.37 8.07 -7.46
CA PRO A 387 37.15 7.10 -6.67
C PRO A 387 38.64 7.37 -6.62
N GLU A 388 39.16 8.16 -7.55
CA GLU A 388 40.60 8.53 -7.64
C GLU A 388 40.89 9.86 -6.96
N GLY A 389 39.85 10.54 -6.44
CA GLY A 389 39.99 11.81 -5.73
C GLY A 389 39.93 13.05 -6.62
N ASN A 390 39.63 12.91 -7.91
CA ASN A 390 39.45 14.05 -8.80
C ASN A 390 38.13 14.76 -8.43
N ARG A 391 38.12 16.09 -8.57
CA ARG A 391 37.07 16.95 -8.04
C ARG A 391 36.14 17.46 -9.14
N GLY A 392 34.86 17.54 -8.84
CA GLY A 392 33.86 18.29 -9.59
C GLY A 392 32.94 19.10 -8.70
N ARG A 393 31.93 19.68 -9.31
CA ARG A 393 30.83 20.41 -8.64
C ARG A 393 29.50 19.78 -9.06
N PHE A 394 28.58 19.74 -8.11
CA PHE A 394 27.26 19.17 -8.28
C PHE A 394 26.20 20.17 -7.81
N ASP A 395 25.21 20.39 -8.66
CA ASP A 395 23.99 21.15 -8.31
C ASP A 395 22.79 20.24 -8.53
N ILE A 396 21.81 20.31 -7.64
CA ILE A 396 20.54 19.57 -7.75
C ILE A 396 19.36 20.48 -7.48
N ASP A 397 18.34 20.36 -8.29
CA ASP A 397 17.02 20.93 -8.10
C ASP A 397 15.96 19.84 -8.33
N LEU A 398 15.45 19.26 -7.23
CA LEU A 398 14.48 18.18 -7.25
C LEU A 398 13.13 18.73 -6.79
N SER A 399 12.06 18.44 -7.51
CA SER A 399 10.67 18.80 -7.17
C SER A 399 9.83 17.54 -7.00
N LEU A 400 9.11 17.45 -5.86
CA LEU A 400 8.17 16.38 -5.54
C LEU A 400 6.75 16.92 -5.53
N GLN A 401 6.10 16.99 -6.69
CA GLN A 401 4.71 17.42 -6.76
C GLN A 401 3.78 16.36 -6.13
N HIS A 402 2.99 16.79 -5.13
CA HIS A 402 2.09 15.92 -4.36
C HIS A 402 2.81 14.71 -3.71
N LEU A 403 4.12 14.83 -3.44
CA LEU A 403 5.00 13.76 -2.93
C LEU A 403 5.02 12.48 -3.80
N SER A 404 4.63 12.56 -5.06
CA SER A 404 4.53 11.41 -5.97
C SER A 404 5.13 11.63 -7.36
N ASN A 405 5.07 12.86 -7.90
CA ASN A 405 5.63 13.16 -9.21
C ASN A 405 7.01 13.82 -9.03
N ILE A 406 8.04 13.12 -9.46
CA ILE A 406 9.43 13.59 -9.37
C ILE A 406 9.77 14.32 -10.68
N ALA A 407 10.25 15.56 -10.55
CA ALA A 407 10.94 16.28 -11.61
C ALA A 407 12.30 16.75 -11.07
N TYR A 408 13.34 16.62 -11.88
CA TYR A 408 14.71 16.93 -11.46
C TYR A 408 15.50 17.67 -12.53
N ASP A 409 16.44 18.51 -12.08
CA ASP A 409 17.50 19.18 -12.86
C ASP A 409 18.80 18.99 -12.08
N VAL A 410 19.70 18.22 -12.62
CA VAL A 410 21.00 17.89 -12.02
C VAL A 410 22.08 18.45 -12.93
N ARG A 411 23.02 19.22 -12.39
CA ARG A 411 24.17 19.74 -13.12
C ARG A 411 25.46 19.29 -12.47
N VAL A 412 26.37 18.81 -13.30
CA VAL A 412 27.69 18.37 -12.87
C VAL A 412 28.75 19.10 -13.69
N ALA A 413 29.77 19.59 -13.01
CA ALA A 413 30.94 20.21 -13.64
C ALA A 413 32.21 19.43 -13.22
N PRO A 414 32.55 18.34 -13.91
CA PRO A 414 33.74 17.54 -13.64
C PRO A 414 35.01 18.28 -14.02
N GLN A 415 36.10 18.02 -13.30
CA GLN A 415 37.46 18.47 -13.59
C GLN A 415 38.38 17.25 -13.56
N GLN A 416 38.72 16.72 -14.73
CA GLN A 416 39.49 15.49 -14.91
C GLN A 416 38.90 14.28 -14.15
N MET A 417 37.58 14.26 -13.96
CA MET A 417 36.92 13.20 -13.22
C MET A 417 36.66 11.97 -14.07
N LEU A 418 36.71 10.81 -13.44
CA LEU A 418 36.17 9.57 -13.98
C LEU A 418 34.65 9.73 -14.14
N VAL A 419 34.16 9.73 -15.38
CA VAL A 419 32.74 9.94 -15.70
C VAL A 419 32.07 8.70 -16.30
N LEU A 420 32.86 7.70 -16.69
CA LEU A 420 32.39 6.41 -17.19
C LEU A 420 33.39 5.31 -16.80
N ASN A 421 32.87 4.19 -16.28
CA ASN A 421 33.66 3.00 -15.96
C ASN A 421 32.83 1.73 -16.23
N THR A 422 32.45 1.57 -17.49
CA THR A 422 31.55 0.49 -17.93
C THR A 422 32.31 -0.57 -18.73
N THR A 423 31.81 -1.78 -18.74
CA THR A 423 32.25 -2.89 -19.56
C THR A 423 31.21 -3.21 -20.66
N ALA A 424 31.58 -4.08 -21.60
CA ALA A 424 30.66 -4.58 -22.63
C ALA A 424 29.45 -5.36 -22.07
N GLN A 425 29.45 -5.70 -20.77
CA GLN A 425 28.34 -6.36 -20.09
C GLN A 425 27.33 -5.32 -19.53
N ASP A 426 27.80 -4.12 -19.23
CA ASP A 426 26.99 -3.04 -18.65
C ASP A 426 26.22 -2.25 -19.71
N ASN A 427 26.79 -2.13 -20.94
CA ASN A 427 26.17 -1.36 -22.01
C ASN A 427 26.61 -1.89 -23.40
N ASP A 428 25.65 -2.27 -24.22
CA ASP A 428 25.87 -2.79 -25.59
C ASP A 428 26.26 -1.71 -26.60
N PHE A 429 25.96 -0.44 -26.33
CA PHE A 429 26.17 0.68 -27.28
C PHE A 429 27.52 1.34 -27.10
N PHE A 430 28.01 1.44 -25.86
CA PHE A 430 29.31 2.03 -25.55
C PHE A 430 29.80 1.55 -24.18
N TYR A 431 31.11 1.45 -24.04
CA TYR A 431 31.73 1.13 -22.76
C TYR A 431 33.17 1.67 -22.73
N GLY A 432 33.75 1.68 -21.55
CA GLY A 432 35.12 2.13 -21.37
C GLY A 432 35.40 2.81 -20.05
N LYS A 433 36.59 3.33 -19.91
CA LYS A 433 37.02 4.14 -18.78
C LYS A 433 37.31 5.56 -19.30
N VAL A 434 36.51 6.52 -18.93
CA VAL A 434 36.58 7.90 -19.48
C VAL A 434 36.70 8.92 -18.36
N TYR A 435 37.71 9.75 -18.47
CA TYR A 435 37.91 10.95 -17.68
C TYR A 435 37.47 12.15 -18.49
N ALA A 436 36.82 13.12 -17.87
CA ALA A 436 36.32 14.29 -18.58
C ALA A 436 36.37 15.56 -17.73
N SER A 437 36.50 16.68 -18.44
CA SER A 437 36.33 18.02 -17.92
C SER A 437 35.26 18.76 -18.73
N GLY A 438 34.39 19.53 -18.06
CA GLY A 438 33.32 20.26 -18.75
C GLY A 438 32.09 20.47 -17.92
N THR A 439 30.90 20.36 -18.56
CA THR A 439 29.60 20.45 -17.88
C THR A 439 28.64 19.42 -18.44
N ALA A 440 27.80 18.86 -17.56
CA ALA A 440 26.68 18.02 -17.92
C ALA A 440 25.41 18.48 -17.19
N SER A 441 24.30 18.56 -17.89
CA SER A 441 22.97 18.82 -17.32
C SER A 441 22.07 17.64 -17.64
N ILE A 442 21.42 17.11 -16.61
CA ILE A 442 20.51 15.96 -16.70
C ILE A 442 19.19 16.39 -16.07
N SER A 443 18.14 16.46 -16.86
CA SER A 443 16.82 16.85 -16.39
C SER A 443 15.75 15.86 -16.85
N GLY A 444 14.69 15.73 -16.07
CA GLY A 444 13.60 14.84 -16.43
C GLY A 444 12.38 14.98 -15.54
N ASP A 445 11.27 14.47 -16.09
CA ASP A 445 10.01 14.25 -15.40
C ASP A 445 9.29 13.05 -16.04
N LYS A 446 8.43 12.36 -15.29
CA LYS A 446 7.52 11.30 -15.80
C LYS A 446 8.14 10.31 -16.81
N GLY A 447 9.40 9.97 -16.61
CA GLY A 447 10.10 8.97 -17.44
C GLY A 447 10.78 9.52 -18.70
N ALA A 448 10.73 10.82 -18.97
CA ALA A 448 11.56 11.47 -19.97
C ALA A 448 12.87 11.95 -19.34
N VAL A 449 14.00 11.63 -19.94
CA VAL A 449 15.34 12.07 -19.53
C VAL A 449 15.95 12.89 -20.67
N ASN A 450 16.33 14.13 -20.37
CA ASN A 450 17.08 14.98 -21.26
C ASN A 450 18.51 15.15 -20.72
N MET A 451 19.50 14.97 -21.58
CA MET A 451 20.90 15.18 -21.26
C MET A 451 21.50 16.20 -22.21
N ASP A 452 22.17 17.18 -21.64
CA ASP A 452 23.00 18.16 -22.39
C ASP A 452 24.41 18.10 -21.83
N ILE A 453 25.35 17.66 -22.65
CA ILE A 453 26.74 17.40 -22.24
C ILE A 453 27.70 18.19 -23.13
N ALA A 454 28.44 19.10 -22.52
CA ALA A 454 29.53 19.84 -23.14
C ALA A 454 30.83 19.53 -22.38
N ALA A 455 31.53 18.49 -22.80
CA ALA A 455 32.72 18.00 -22.13
C ALA A 455 33.80 17.59 -23.12
N SER A 456 35.06 17.68 -22.70
CA SER A 456 36.21 17.10 -23.38
C SER A 456 36.76 15.92 -22.58
N THR A 457 37.18 14.90 -23.29
CA THR A 457 37.88 13.76 -22.65
C THR A 457 39.28 14.17 -22.27
N ASP A 458 39.70 13.72 -21.11
CA ASP A 458 41.05 13.95 -20.59
C ASP A 458 41.97 12.73 -20.91
N ASP A 459 43.27 12.89 -20.67
CA ASP A 459 44.25 11.85 -20.87
C ASP A 459 43.91 10.54 -20.13
N HIS A 460 44.40 9.40 -20.65
CA HIS A 460 44.15 8.06 -20.11
C HIS A 460 42.70 7.56 -20.28
N SER A 461 41.88 8.24 -21.08
CA SER A 461 40.55 7.78 -21.44
C SER A 461 40.57 6.69 -22.50
N SER A 462 39.75 5.66 -22.34
CA SER A 462 39.47 4.66 -23.36
C SER A 462 37.97 4.52 -23.54
N PHE A 463 37.47 4.76 -24.76
CA PHE A 463 36.04 4.69 -25.07
C PHE A 463 35.84 3.79 -26.27
N PHE A 464 34.97 2.82 -26.14
CA PHE A 464 34.66 1.85 -27.16
C PHE A 464 33.20 1.96 -27.58
N MET A 465 32.96 2.08 -28.86
CA MET A 465 31.64 2.03 -29.46
C MET A 465 31.62 0.84 -30.43
N PRO A 466 31.02 -0.29 -30.06
CA PRO A 466 30.95 -1.45 -30.92
C PRO A 466 30.17 -1.08 -32.17
N LEU A 467 30.85 -1.08 -33.33
CA LEU A 467 30.21 -0.98 -34.62
C LEU A 467 29.64 -2.38 -34.95
N SER A 468 28.63 -2.81 -34.21
CA SER A 468 27.92 -4.05 -34.53
C SER A 468 27.10 -3.82 -35.78
N ASN A 469 27.58 -4.29 -36.94
CA ASN A 469 26.74 -4.62 -38.09
C ASN A 469 25.86 -5.86 -37.77
N LYS A 470 25.17 -5.86 -36.62
CA LYS A 470 23.93 -6.59 -36.48
C LYS A 470 22.85 -5.76 -37.19
N SER A 471 22.99 -5.62 -38.52
CA SER A 471 21.79 -5.64 -39.33
C SER A 471 21.15 -7.01 -39.00
N ASN A 472 20.34 -7.07 -37.96
CA ASN A 472 19.25 -8.00 -37.97
C ASN A 472 18.51 -7.67 -39.26
N ILE A 473 18.77 -8.49 -40.29
CA ILE A 473 17.78 -8.72 -41.30
C ILE A 473 16.62 -9.30 -40.49
N SER A 474 15.80 -8.42 -39.86
CA SER A 474 14.50 -8.83 -39.41
C SER A 474 13.82 -9.29 -40.69
N TYR A 475 13.67 -10.57 -40.84
CA TYR A 475 12.65 -11.09 -41.74
C TYR A 475 11.43 -10.25 -41.44
N ALA A 476 10.99 -9.51 -42.46
CA ALA A 476 9.86 -8.61 -42.32
C ALA A 476 8.74 -9.39 -41.66
N ASP A 477 8.44 -9.06 -40.42
CA ASP A 477 7.32 -9.60 -39.69
C ASP A 477 6.04 -9.03 -40.32
N PHE A 478 5.58 -9.71 -41.37
CA PHE A 478 4.25 -9.46 -41.95
C PHE A 478 3.12 -9.97 -41.04
N VAL A 479 3.44 -10.55 -39.90
CA VAL A 479 2.49 -10.99 -38.89
C VAL A 479 2.68 -10.18 -37.61
N THR A 480 2.02 -9.05 -37.53
CA THR A 480 1.80 -8.37 -36.24
C THR A 480 0.70 -9.13 -35.49
N PHE A 481 1.09 -9.91 -34.49
CA PHE A 481 0.14 -10.34 -33.48
C PHE A 481 -0.30 -9.08 -32.75
N LYS A 482 -1.52 -8.62 -32.99
CA LYS A 482 -2.18 -7.68 -32.10
C LYS A 482 -2.39 -8.44 -30.80
N GLU A 483 -1.51 -8.25 -29.84
CA GLU A 483 -1.88 -8.53 -28.46
C GLU A 483 -3.14 -7.73 -28.17
N LYS A 484 -4.20 -8.40 -27.71
CA LYS A 484 -5.33 -7.69 -27.11
C LYS A 484 -4.73 -6.79 -26.04
N PRO A 485 -5.13 -5.51 -25.97
CA PRO A 485 -4.66 -4.65 -24.91
C PRO A 485 -4.90 -5.39 -23.60
N LYS A 486 -3.84 -5.70 -22.88
CA LYS A 486 -3.97 -6.04 -21.47
C LYS A 486 -4.67 -4.85 -20.84
N VAL A 487 -5.87 -5.05 -20.38
CA VAL A 487 -6.56 -4.04 -19.61
C VAL A 487 -5.77 -3.93 -18.31
N ASP A 488 -4.91 -2.92 -18.23
CA ASP A 488 -4.18 -2.56 -17.01
C ASP A 488 -5.17 -1.97 -15.99
N THR A 489 -6.16 -2.78 -15.60
CA THR A 489 -7.17 -2.39 -14.59
C THR A 489 -6.60 -2.43 -13.17
N VAL A 490 -5.49 -3.14 -12.95
CA VAL A 490 -4.91 -3.32 -11.61
C VAL A 490 -4.12 -2.10 -11.15
N ASP A 491 -3.38 -1.43 -12.06
CA ASP A 491 -2.55 -0.27 -11.70
C ASP A 491 -3.35 1.00 -11.37
N ASN A 492 -4.58 1.13 -11.89
CA ASN A 492 -5.40 2.33 -11.62
C ASN A 492 -6.10 2.30 -10.25
N LEU A 493 -6.28 1.14 -9.64
CA LEU A 493 -6.91 1.03 -8.30
C LEU A 493 -5.90 1.23 -7.15
N ALA A 494 -4.63 0.94 -7.38
CA ALA A 494 -3.58 1.21 -6.40
C ALA A 494 -3.15 2.69 -6.37
N ARG A 495 -3.51 3.50 -7.40
CA ARG A 495 -3.14 4.91 -7.53
C ARG A 495 -4.27 5.90 -7.29
N ARG A 496 -5.45 5.43 -6.97
CA ARG A 496 -6.60 6.23 -6.53
C ARG A 496 -6.93 5.91 -5.08
#